data_42d55f0e40acda204296de972b0c8d72
#
_entry.id   42d55f0e40acda204296de972b0c8d72
#
_cell.length_a   1.000
_cell.length_b   1.000
_cell.length_c   1.000
_cell.angle_alpha   90.00
_cell.angle_beta   90.00
_cell.angle_gamma   90.00
#
_symmetry.space_group_name_H-M   'P 1'
#
loop_
_entity.id
_entity.type
_entity.pdbx_description
1 polymer ?
#
loop_
_entity_poly.entity_id
_entity_poly.type
_entity_poly.pdbx_seq_one_letter_code
_entity_poly.pdbx_strand_id
1 'polypeptide(L)'
;MMQRGSPRSIKGGATVARRWLSMQEANAALRPFYFAVHPDRFASMPDVRDRNEKALKIFNGYLNDLFPRPMLSSSKPIQVVFSIKDKGAGGSLRDVNISLQGNDPVHIVRHALESCKLSTAHFKAPKQAAAAAGMAATGSTSSMTMNEAASFYWGEYMKKRDGGQDTASILKKRREEAIEKTKQAENFRLTLKDEIEDVKWRTGCAAVVWQMEWAESHMRRCLTNLHRLLDHASKEDRETMVTILLKNTIRFGRGSFICCDGGVQFGADQVPEQWQKVCSEAAVRRQQLAQLAETKANVRDLMGGAEIICPGSRGLGQTLQQLQTLTMRISSRELAIRRRILASGKDLMIEVATAYDELAVGQDGRLRVPCNVDVTALAAFLEEKGKLSKRVNEEAREALTQIRRAKDQTVSTLRLSDLDWEDCLPLREVLDAVQRLEKAPEKMTVNLRGLHVRFSANPTVHVRNDGKISMPLDWS
;
A
#
# COMPACT_ATOMS: atom_id res chain seq x y z
N MET A 1 -6.71 45.30 57.76
CA MET A 1 -6.60 45.47 56.30
C MET A 1 -5.75 44.37 55.71
N MET A 2 -6.37 43.33 55.21
CA MET A 2 -5.68 42.18 54.54
C MET A 2 -5.96 42.26 53.06
N GLN A 3 -4.92 42.51 52.25
CA GLN A 3 -5.01 42.46 50.81
C GLN A 3 -4.89 41.00 50.33
N ARG A 4 -5.92 40.58 49.62
CA ARG A 4 -5.97 39.29 48.94
C ARG A 4 -5.17 39.37 47.62
N GLY A 5 -4.10 38.61 47.48
CA GLY A 5 -3.36 38.42 46.25
C GLY A 5 -4.10 37.49 45.32
N SER A 6 -4.37 37.93 44.09
CA SER A 6 -4.91 37.14 43.00
C SER A 6 -3.88 36.15 42.44
N PRO A 7 -4.27 34.94 42.07
CA PRO A 7 -3.35 33.97 41.42
C PRO A 7 -3.05 34.39 39.98
N ARG A 8 -1.77 34.48 39.64
CA ARG A 8 -1.28 34.70 38.28
C ARG A 8 -1.64 33.48 37.39
N SER A 9 -2.45 33.73 36.37
CA SER A 9 -2.72 32.81 35.29
C SER A 9 -1.44 32.47 34.54
N ILE A 10 -1.05 31.21 34.58
CA ILE A 10 0.01 30.64 33.74
C ILE A 10 -0.60 30.47 32.33
N LYS A 11 -0.19 31.33 31.41
CA LYS A 11 -0.51 31.17 29.99
C LYS A 11 0.17 29.90 29.49
N GLY A 12 -0.61 28.85 29.29
CA GLY A 12 -0.17 27.66 28.59
C GLY A 12 0.23 28.02 27.16
N GLY A 13 1.51 27.89 26.85
CA GLY A 13 2.01 28.04 25.49
C GLY A 13 1.37 26.99 24.59
N ALA A 14 0.54 27.42 23.64
CA ALA A 14 0.03 26.57 22.60
C ALA A 14 1.22 26.06 21.77
N THR A 15 1.51 24.78 21.89
CA THR A 15 2.49 24.10 21.03
C THR A 15 1.91 24.09 19.61
N VAL A 16 2.43 24.97 18.75
CA VAL A 16 2.06 25.01 17.35
C VAL A 16 2.52 23.71 16.71
N ALA A 17 1.60 22.83 16.37
CA ALA A 17 1.89 21.62 15.64
C ALA A 17 2.52 21.99 14.29
N ARG A 18 3.81 21.71 14.13
CA ARG A 18 4.53 21.86 12.86
C ARG A 18 3.93 20.84 11.89
N ARG A 19 3.21 21.29 10.89
CA ARG A 19 2.78 20.44 9.76
C ARG A 19 4.03 20.06 8.96
N TRP A 20 4.35 18.78 9.00
CA TRP A 20 5.45 18.21 8.22
C TRP A 20 5.03 18.02 6.76
N LEU A 21 5.99 18.16 5.84
CA LEU A 21 5.79 17.81 4.44
C LEU A 21 5.47 16.31 4.34
N SER A 22 4.38 15.93 3.68
CA SER A 22 4.06 14.54 3.43
C SER A 22 4.90 13.98 2.27
N MET A 23 5.06 12.65 2.19
CA MET A 23 5.73 11.98 1.07
C MET A 23 5.07 12.34 -0.28
N GLN A 24 3.76 12.46 -0.31
CA GLN A 24 3.02 12.84 -1.51
C GLN A 24 3.33 14.27 -1.96
N GLU A 25 3.38 15.22 -1.03
CA GLU A 25 3.74 16.60 -1.32
C GLU A 25 5.20 16.71 -1.79
N ALA A 26 6.12 15.93 -1.19
CA ALA A 26 7.51 15.85 -1.61
C ALA A 26 7.66 15.32 -3.03
N ASN A 27 6.99 14.21 -3.34
CA ASN A 27 6.99 13.61 -4.68
C ASN A 27 6.37 14.54 -5.74
N ALA A 28 5.29 15.23 -5.38
CA ALA A 28 4.67 16.22 -6.25
C ALA A 28 5.62 17.38 -6.60
N ALA A 29 6.33 17.88 -5.61
CA ALA A 29 7.29 18.96 -5.78
C ALA A 29 8.51 18.51 -6.62
N LEU A 30 8.96 17.28 -6.48
CA LEU A 30 10.12 16.71 -7.17
C LEU A 30 9.85 16.28 -8.63
N ARG A 31 8.64 16.37 -9.14
CA ARG A 31 8.32 15.99 -10.54
C ARG A 31 9.24 16.62 -11.59
N PRO A 32 9.46 17.95 -11.59
CA PRO A 32 10.36 18.56 -12.58
C PRO A 32 11.77 18.00 -12.49
N PHE A 33 12.21 17.64 -11.27
CA PHE A 33 13.50 17.02 -11.01
C PHE A 33 13.54 15.60 -11.61
N TYR A 34 12.57 14.73 -11.27
CA TYR A 34 12.50 13.37 -11.82
C TYR A 34 12.46 13.37 -13.34
N PHE A 35 11.70 14.29 -13.93
CA PHE A 35 11.67 14.43 -15.38
C PHE A 35 13.02 14.83 -15.95
N ALA A 36 13.77 15.72 -15.29
CA ALA A 36 15.07 16.19 -15.77
C ALA A 36 16.16 15.10 -15.74
N VAL A 37 16.14 14.23 -14.71
CA VAL A 37 17.17 13.21 -14.46
C VAL A 37 16.77 11.80 -14.90
N HIS A 38 15.57 11.60 -15.47
CA HIS A 38 15.03 10.27 -15.80
C HIS A 38 15.96 9.51 -16.75
N PRO A 39 16.31 8.23 -16.45
CA PRO A 39 17.23 7.44 -17.26
C PRO A 39 16.81 7.31 -18.74
N ASP A 40 15.50 7.22 -19.03
CA ASP A 40 14.98 7.09 -20.41
C ASP A 40 15.30 8.29 -21.30
N ARG A 41 15.52 9.47 -20.72
CA ARG A 41 15.96 10.65 -21.49
C ARG A 41 17.38 10.55 -22.03
N PHE A 42 18.14 9.59 -21.52
CA PHE A 42 19.53 9.34 -21.85
C PHE A 42 19.72 7.97 -22.53
N ALA A 43 18.67 7.44 -23.18
CA ALA A 43 18.70 6.13 -23.83
C ALA A 43 19.83 6.00 -24.87
N SER A 44 20.24 7.12 -25.52
CA SER A 44 21.36 7.17 -26.43
C SER A 44 22.75 7.26 -25.77
N MET A 45 22.81 7.38 -24.44
CA MET A 45 24.04 7.55 -23.65
C MET A 45 24.03 6.61 -22.45
N PRO A 46 24.41 5.31 -22.62
CA PRO A 46 24.29 4.28 -21.60
C PRO A 46 24.95 4.63 -20.26
N ASP A 47 26.15 5.19 -20.30
CA ASP A 47 26.91 5.56 -19.09
C ASP A 47 26.19 6.61 -18.24
N VAL A 48 25.56 7.59 -18.91
CA VAL A 48 24.76 8.65 -18.24
C VAL A 48 23.48 8.08 -17.69
N ARG A 49 22.81 7.22 -18.44
CA ARG A 49 21.60 6.52 -18.02
C ARG A 49 21.86 5.71 -16.75
N ASP A 50 22.88 4.88 -16.75
CA ASP A 50 23.22 3.99 -15.62
C ASP A 50 23.68 4.79 -14.38
N ARG A 51 24.38 5.91 -14.60
CA ARG A 51 24.75 6.85 -13.51
C ARG A 51 23.49 7.45 -12.87
N ASN A 52 22.59 7.99 -13.68
CA ASN A 52 21.35 8.60 -13.19
C ASN A 52 20.45 7.57 -12.51
N GLU A 53 20.38 6.34 -13.00
CA GLU A 53 19.62 5.27 -12.38
C GLU A 53 20.13 4.92 -10.98
N LYS A 54 21.46 4.77 -10.83
CA LYS A 54 22.11 4.53 -9.54
C LYS A 54 21.89 5.71 -8.59
N ALA A 55 22.05 6.92 -9.08
CA ALA A 55 21.84 8.14 -8.33
C ALA A 55 20.40 8.28 -7.83
N LEU A 56 19.40 7.97 -8.68
CA LEU A 56 17.99 7.97 -8.32
C LEU A 56 17.65 6.92 -7.24
N LYS A 57 18.25 5.74 -7.32
CA LYS A 57 18.07 4.71 -6.28
C LYS A 57 18.52 5.20 -4.90
N ILE A 58 19.69 5.86 -4.83
CA ILE A 58 20.22 6.42 -3.57
C ILE A 58 19.34 7.58 -3.09
N PHE A 59 18.97 8.49 -3.99
CA PHE A 59 18.13 9.66 -3.67
C PHE A 59 16.75 9.23 -3.13
N ASN A 60 16.09 8.30 -3.82
CA ASN A 60 14.78 7.80 -3.40
C ASN A 60 14.86 6.97 -2.11
N GLY A 61 15.92 6.18 -1.92
CA GLY A 61 16.19 5.49 -0.67
C GLY A 61 16.25 6.47 0.50
N TYR A 62 17.07 7.52 0.37
CA TYR A 62 17.21 8.55 1.39
C TYR A 62 15.88 9.29 1.67
N LEU A 63 15.11 9.65 0.65
CA LEU A 63 13.79 10.25 0.84
C LEU A 63 12.82 9.31 1.56
N ASN A 64 12.78 8.04 1.19
CA ASN A 64 11.91 7.05 1.85
C ASN A 64 12.25 6.90 3.34
N ASP A 65 13.53 6.98 3.69
CA ASP A 65 13.99 6.90 5.09
C ASP A 65 13.59 8.13 5.92
N LEU A 66 13.26 9.25 5.26
CA LEU A 66 12.76 10.45 5.94
C LEU A 66 11.26 10.41 6.25
N PHE A 67 10.51 9.46 5.67
CA PHE A 67 9.07 9.36 5.85
C PHE A 67 8.69 7.99 6.44
N PRO A 68 7.69 7.93 7.34
CA PRO A 68 6.84 9.02 7.86
C PRO A 68 7.50 9.89 8.93
N ARG A 69 8.62 9.45 9.51
CA ARG A 69 9.40 10.23 10.51
C ARG A 69 10.88 10.07 10.24
N PRO A 70 11.66 11.15 10.26
CA PRO A 70 13.09 11.07 10.03
C PRO A 70 13.79 10.26 11.11
N MET A 71 14.28 9.08 10.75
CA MET A 71 15.04 8.17 11.62
C MET A 71 16.56 8.34 11.47
N LEU A 72 16.99 9.13 10.49
CA LEU A 72 18.39 9.27 10.14
C LEU A 72 19.09 10.34 10.96
N SER A 73 19.98 9.90 11.81
CA SER A 73 21.10 10.71 12.34
C SER A 73 22.37 10.32 11.57
N SER A 74 22.38 10.48 10.25
CA SER A 74 23.63 10.32 9.50
C SER A 74 24.47 11.59 9.66
N SER A 75 25.59 11.48 10.33
CA SER A 75 26.53 12.59 10.51
C SER A 75 27.32 12.94 9.25
N LYS A 76 27.26 12.11 8.21
CA LYS A 76 28.00 12.33 6.98
C LYS A 76 27.06 12.61 5.80
N PRO A 77 27.27 13.68 5.00
CA PRO A 77 26.49 13.95 3.82
C PRO A 77 26.72 12.89 2.74
N ILE A 78 25.66 12.39 2.12
CA ILE A 78 25.72 11.51 0.97
C ILE A 78 25.72 12.40 -0.29
N GLN A 79 26.79 12.32 -1.08
CA GLN A 79 26.87 13.07 -2.34
C GLN A 79 26.32 12.22 -3.48
N VAL A 80 25.37 12.77 -4.22
CA VAL A 80 24.75 12.12 -5.39
C VAL A 80 24.88 13.00 -6.60
N VAL A 81 25.45 12.44 -7.68
CA VAL A 81 25.71 13.19 -8.94
C VAL A 81 24.69 12.76 -9.99
N PHE A 82 23.98 13.75 -10.53
CA PHE A 82 23.05 13.59 -11.65
C PHE A 82 23.54 14.33 -12.87
N SER A 83 23.38 13.72 -14.04
CA SER A 83 23.60 14.39 -15.32
C SER A 83 22.27 14.87 -15.88
N ILE A 84 22.17 16.12 -16.26
CA ILE A 84 20.99 16.76 -16.87
C ILE A 84 21.34 17.42 -18.20
N LYS A 85 20.35 17.52 -19.11
CA LYS A 85 20.48 18.29 -20.35
C LYS A 85 20.10 19.74 -20.08
N ASP A 86 20.98 20.67 -20.38
CA ASP A 86 20.68 22.11 -20.31
C ASP A 86 19.65 22.51 -21.38
N LYS A 87 18.79 23.49 -21.04
CA LYS A 87 17.71 23.97 -21.91
C LYS A 87 18.19 24.89 -23.07
N GLY A 88 19.49 25.06 -23.26
CA GLY A 88 20.05 25.89 -24.31
C GLY A 88 20.17 25.17 -25.66
N ALA A 89 20.32 25.96 -26.76
CA ALA A 89 20.53 25.46 -28.11
C ALA A 89 21.82 24.62 -28.16
N GLY A 90 21.71 23.31 -28.18
CA GLY A 90 22.84 22.38 -28.23
C GLY A 90 22.79 21.21 -27.26
N GLY A 91 21.91 21.23 -26.25
CA GLY A 91 21.67 20.09 -25.37
C GLY A 91 22.90 19.58 -24.62
N SER A 92 23.81 20.47 -24.20
CA SER A 92 25.03 20.11 -23.45
C SER A 92 24.65 19.41 -22.14
N LEU A 93 25.41 18.36 -21.78
CA LEU A 93 25.28 17.66 -20.52
C LEU A 93 25.94 18.48 -19.40
N ARG A 94 25.25 18.59 -18.29
CA ARG A 94 25.75 19.19 -17.06
C ARG A 94 25.59 18.25 -15.90
N ASP A 95 26.65 17.99 -15.15
CA ASP A 95 26.59 17.23 -13.94
C ASP A 95 26.21 18.13 -12.76
N VAL A 96 25.26 17.64 -11.95
CA VAL A 96 24.70 18.33 -10.77
C VAL A 96 24.98 17.47 -9.57
N ASN A 97 25.67 18.02 -8.59
CA ASN A 97 25.94 17.34 -7.33
C ASN A 97 24.90 17.75 -6.28
N ILE A 98 24.20 16.78 -5.72
CA ILE A 98 23.20 16.98 -4.67
C ILE A 98 23.71 16.35 -3.38
N SER A 99 23.83 17.17 -2.33
CA SER A 99 24.20 16.71 -1.00
C SER A 99 22.96 16.37 -0.20
N LEU A 100 22.83 15.10 0.17
CA LEU A 100 21.75 14.59 1.02
C LEU A 100 22.23 14.60 2.46
N GLN A 101 21.74 15.55 3.25
CA GLN A 101 22.10 15.71 4.65
C GLN A 101 20.91 16.24 5.47
N GLY A 102 20.76 15.73 6.69
CA GLY A 102 19.78 16.19 7.65
C GLY A 102 18.41 15.50 7.51
N ASN A 103 17.51 15.86 8.40
CA ASN A 103 16.22 15.19 8.57
C ASN A 103 15.03 16.05 8.11
N ASP A 104 15.29 17.15 7.39
CA ASP A 104 14.22 18.03 6.89
C ASP A 104 13.91 17.74 5.42
N PRO A 105 12.80 17.07 5.12
CA PRO A 105 12.39 16.79 3.75
C PRO A 105 12.21 18.04 2.89
N VAL A 106 11.76 19.16 3.51
CA VAL A 106 11.55 20.43 2.83
C VAL A 106 12.87 20.97 2.27
N HIS A 107 13.92 20.90 3.09
CA HIS A 107 15.25 21.34 2.70
C HIS A 107 15.80 20.50 1.54
N ILE A 108 15.66 19.17 1.61
CA ILE A 108 16.19 18.25 0.58
C ILE A 108 15.47 18.43 -0.75
N VAL A 109 14.13 18.51 -0.72
CA VAL A 109 13.33 18.75 -1.93
C VAL A 109 13.70 20.09 -2.58
N ARG A 110 13.82 21.15 -1.78
CA ARG A 110 14.23 22.47 -2.29
C ARG A 110 15.63 22.44 -2.87
N HIS A 111 16.57 21.87 -2.14
CA HIS A 111 17.97 21.76 -2.59
C HIS A 111 18.10 20.98 -3.92
N ALA A 112 17.36 19.90 -4.09
CA ALA A 112 17.34 19.14 -5.34
C ALA A 112 16.81 19.96 -6.53
N LEU A 113 15.74 20.72 -6.33
CA LEU A 113 15.18 21.59 -7.38
C LEU A 113 16.10 22.75 -7.73
N GLU A 114 16.65 23.42 -6.72
CA GLU A 114 17.56 24.57 -6.90
C GLU A 114 18.87 24.16 -7.58
N SER A 115 19.47 23.04 -7.16
CA SER A 115 20.69 22.49 -7.77
C SER A 115 20.51 22.19 -9.25
N CYS A 116 19.32 21.75 -9.66
CA CYS A 116 18.96 21.50 -11.06
C CYS A 116 18.46 22.75 -11.79
N LYS A 117 18.45 23.94 -11.17
CA LYS A 117 17.89 25.20 -11.71
C LYS A 117 16.43 25.04 -12.16
N LEU A 118 15.66 24.26 -11.40
CA LEU A 118 14.23 24.03 -11.64
C LEU A 118 13.39 24.99 -10.80
N SER A 119 12.20 25.35 -11.31
CA SER A 119 11.31 26.27 -10.62
C SER A 119 10.81 25.66 -9.29
N THR A 120 10.98 26.40 -8.21
CA THR A 120 10.43 26.13 -6.89
C THR A 120 9.05 26.79 -6.67
N ALA A 121 8.50 27.48 -7.68
CA ALA A 121 7.26 28.25 -7.58
C ALA A 121 6.04 27.39 -7.22
N HIS A 122 6.06 26.11 -7.57
CA HIS A 122 5.02 25.14 -7.23
C HIS A 122 5.22 24.49 -5.85
N PHE A 123 6.40 24.69 -5.26
CA PHE A 123 6.73 24.19 -3.93
C PHE A 123 6.36 25.23 -2.87
N LYS A 124 5.11 25.20 -2.42
CA LYS A 124 4.68 26.00 -1.27
C LYS A 124 5.05 25.24 0.00
N ALA A 125 6.14 25.65 0.66
CA ALA A 125 6.38 25.21 2.03
C ALA A 125 5.12 25.47 2.87
N PRO A 126 4.70 24.55 3.75
CA PRO A 126 3.48 24.70 4.52
C PRO A 126 3.55 26.03 5.32
N LYS A 127 2.72 26.99 4.92
CA LYS A 127 2.57 28.25 5.67
C LYS A 127 1.95 27.92 7.02
N GLN A 128 2.45 28.56 8.07
CA GLN A 128 1.80 28.59 9.37
C GLN A 128 0.36 29.06 9.19
N ALA A 129 -0.58 28.13 9.24
CA ALA A 129 -2.00 28.48 9.24
C ALA A 129 -2.37 28.87 10.66
N ALA A 130 -2.80 30.13 10.83
CA ALA A 130 -3.49 30.62 12.01
C ALA A 130 -4.71 29.72 12.27
N ALA A 131 -4.94 29.44 13.55
CA ALA A 131 -6.01 28.62 14.05
C ALA A 131 -7.38 29.14 13.58
N ALA A 132 -8.11 28.31 12.83
CA ALA A 132 -9.56 28.32 12.80
C ALA A 132 -10.10 27.01 12.25
N ALA A 133 -11.03 26.43 12.99
CA ALA A 133 -12.02 25.44 12.65
C ALA A 133 -11.53 24.01 12.33
N GLY A 134 -11.86 23.13 13.30
CA GLY A 134 -11.77 21.69 13.17
C GLY A 134 -12.65 21.15 12.09
N MET A 135 -12.08 20.17 11.40
CA MET A 135 -12.75 18.93 11.03
C MET A 135 -11.67 17.91 10.67
N ALA A 136 -11.72 16.82 11.38
CA ALA A 136 -10.78 15.73 11.30
C ALA A 136 -10.83 15.07 9.91
N ALA A 137 -9.78 15.24 9.13
CA ALA A 137 -9.50 14.34 8.02
C ALA A 137 -8.63 13.19 8.56
N THR A 138 -9.25 12.10 8.96
CA THR A 138 -8.58 10.83 9.22
C THR A 138 -8.21 10.18 7.90
N GLY A 139 -7.12 10.64 7.29
CA GLY A 139 -6.53 10.01 6.13
C GLY A 139 -5.65 8.84 6.57
N SER A 140 -6.09 7.63 6.30
CA SER A 140 -5.25 6.43 6.34
C SER A 140 -4.08 6.60 5.39
N THR A 141 -2.87 6.80 5.91
CA THR A 141 -1.63 6.78 5.13
C THR A 141 -1.23 5.33 4.86
N SER A 142 -1.92 4.71 3.92
CA SER A 142 -1.36 3.59 3.16
C SER A 142 -0.12 4.12 2.43
N SER A 143 1.03 3.50 2.62
CA SER A 143 2.26 3.86 1.91
C SER A 143 2.04 3.65 0.41
N MET A 144 1.70 4.71 -0.29
CA MET A 144 1.57 4.70 -1.74
C MET A 144 2.92 4.39 -2.37
N THR A 145 2.98 3.36 -3.19
CA THR A 145 4.15 3.05 -4.00
C THR A 145 4.35 4.14 -5.06
N MET A 146 5.57 4.25 -5.59
CA MET A 146 5.90 5.23 -6.64
C MET A 146 4.99 5.11 -7.88
N ASN A 147 4.47 3.90 -8.17
CA ASN A 147 3.49 3.66 -9.24
C ASN A 147 2.09 4.19 -8.90
N GLU A 148 1.67 4.12 -7.65
CA GLU A 148 0.39 4.67 -7.18
C GLU A 148 0.41 6.20 -7.22
N ALA A 149 1.52 6.82 -6.81
CA ALA A 149 1.70 8.25 -6.92
C ALA A 149 1.73 8.70 -8.40
N ALA A 150 2.42 7.97 -9.28
CA ALA A 150 2.44 8.27 -10.71
C ALA A 150 1.04 8.13 -11.34
N SER A 151 0.25 7.11 -10.93
CA SER A 151 -1.10 6.91 -11.45
C SER A 151 -2.08 7.97 -10.92
N PHE A 152 -1.95 8.39 -9.67
CA PHE A 152 -2.73 9.49 -9.09
C PHE A 152 -2.52 10.81 -9.83
N TYR A 153 -1.28 11.12 -10.18
CA TYR A 153 -0.95 12.35 -10.89
C TYR A 153 -1.26 12.31 -12.39
N TRP A 154 -1.16 11.14 -12.99
CA TRP A 154 -1.63 10.90 -14.34
C TRP A 154 -3.13 11.11 -14.42
N GLY A 155 -3.86 10.71 -13.38
CA GLY A 155 -5.28 10.97 -13.20
C GLY A 155 -5.63 12.46 -13.16
N GLU A 156 -4.91 13.28 -12.38
CA GLU A 156 -5.14 14.74 -12.33
C GLU A 156 -4.82 15.44 -13.67
N TYR A 157 -3.77 15.00 -14.35
CA TYR A 157 -3.44 15.49 -15.68
C TYR A 157 -4.51 15.13 -16.70
N MET A 158 -5.05 13.92 -16.64
CA MET A 158 -6.14 13.45 -17.52
C MET A 158 -7.46 14.16 -17.21
N LYS A 159 -7.78 14.41 -15.94
CA LYS A 159 -8.94 15.21 -15.51
C LYS A 159 -8.91 16.65 -16.07
N LYS A 160 -7.72 17.25 -16.16
CA LYS A 160 -7.53 18.54 -16.84
C LYS A 160 -7.62 18.46 -18.36
N ARG A 161 -7.25 17.32 -18.95
CA ARG A 161 -7.31 17.08 -20.40
C ARG A 161 -8.72 16.72 -20.87
N ASP A 162 -9.47 15.98 -20.06
CA ASP A 162 -10.86 15.60 -20.32
C ASP A 162 -11.87 16.59 -19.72
N GLY A 163 -11.39 17.72 -19.20
CA GLY A 163 -12.18 18.76 -18.54
C GLY A 163 -13.36 19.23 -19.37
N GLY A 164 -14.56 18.85 -18.93
CA GLY A 164 -15.83 19.22 -19.56
C GLY A 164 -16.47 18.16 -20.44
N GLN A 165 -15.90 16.95 -20.57
CA GLN A 165 -16.58 15.85 -21.27
C GLN A 165 -17.47 15.07 -20.28
N ASP A 166 -18.73 14.85 -20.70
CA ASP A 166 -19.68 13.96 -20.01
C ASP A 166 -19.11 12.54 -19.89
N THR A 167 -19.26 11.92 -18.73
CA THR A 167 -18.79 10.56 -18.42
C THR A 167 -19.26 9.54 -19.47
N ALA A 168 -20.47 9.69 -19.99
CA ALA A 168 -20.99 8.83 -21.07
C ALA A 168 -20.16 8.92 -22.35
N SER A 169 -19.67 10.10 -22.70
CA SER A 169 -18.81 10.33 -23.87
C SER A 169 -17.43 9.72 -23.70
N ILE A 170 -16.87 9.79 -22.49
CA ILE A 170 -15.59 9.15 -22.15
C ILE A 170 -15.75 7.62 -22.23
N LEU A 171 -16.79 7.06 -21.65
CA LEU A 171 -17.08 5.63 -21.69
C LEU A 171 -17.26 5.11 -23.12
N LYS A 172 -17.94 5.87 -23.97
CA LYS A 172 -18.10 5.53 -25.39
C LYS A 172 -16.74 5.39 -26.09
N LYS A 173 -15.83 6.32 -25.87
CA LYS A 173 -14.47 6.29 -26.44
C LYS A 173 -13.63 5.14 -25.90
N ARG A 174 -13.81 4.80 -24.61
CA ARG A 174 -13.00 3.76 -23.93
C ARG A 174 -13.54 2.35 -24.12
N ARG A 175 -14.79 2.19 -24.59
CA ARG A 175 -15.42 0.90 -24.73
C ARG A 175 -14.66 -0.06 -25.65
N GLU A 176 -14.26 0.41 -26.83
CA GLU A 176 -13.55 -0.42 -27.80
C GLU A 176 -12.18 -0.85 -27.26
N GLU A 177 -11.46 0.08 -26.65
CA GLU A 177 -10.19 -0.21 -25.96
C GLU A 177 -10.37 -1.25 -24.84
N ALA A 178 -11.44 -1.14 -24.05
CA ALA A 178 -11.74 -2.09 -22.97
C ALA A 178 -12.03 -3.49 -23.51
N ILE A 179 -12.84 -3.60 -24.56
CA ILE A 179 -13.17 -4.88 -25.21
C ILE A 179 -11.91 -5.54 -25.77
N GLU A 180 -11.09 -4.77 -26.47
CA GLU A 180 -9.85 -5.32 -27.08
C GLU A 180 -8.87 -5.79 -26.00
N LYS A 181 -8.63 -4.98 -24.97
CA LYS A 181 -7.77 -5.36 -23.84
C LYS A 181 -8.31 -6.57 -23.07
N THR A 182 -9.64 -6.65 -22.89
CA THR A 182 -10.28 -7.81 -22.24
C THR A 182 -10.02 -9.08 -23.03
N LYS A 183 -10.21 -9.06 -24.36
CA LYS A 183 -9.93 -10.22 -25.22
C LYS A 183 -8.45 -10.63 -25.16
N GLN A 184 -7.55 -9.65 -25.20
CA GLN A 184 -6.11 -9.94 -25.09
C GLN A 184 -5.76 -10.54 -23.72
N ALA A 185 -6.32 -10.01 -22.63
CA ALA A 185 -6.14 -10.53 -21.30
C ALA A 185 -6.74 -11.94 -21.13
N GLU A 186 -7.92 -12.20 -21.66
CA GLU A 186 -8.56 -13.53 -21.63
C GLU A 186 -7.73 -14.58 -22.35
N ASN A 187 -7.27 -14.29 -23.58
CA ASN A 187 -6.40 -15.19 -24.32
C ASN A 187 -5.10 -15.49 -23.56
N PHE A 188 -4.53 -14.47 -22.93
CA PHE A 188 -3.33 -14.65 -22.12
C PHE A 188 -3.59 -15.46 -20.85
N ARG A 189 -4.73 -15.23 -20.17
CA ARG A 189 -5.15 -15.99 -18.99
C ARG A 189 -5.41 -17.46 -19.28
N LEU A 190 -5.96 -17.79 -20.46
CA LEU A 190 -6.10 -19.19 -20.88
C LEU A 190 -4.74 -19.88 -20.92
N THR A 191 -3.74 -19.24 -21.52
CA THR A 191 -2.37 -19.80 -21.56
C THR A 191 -1.75 -19.91 -20.17
N LEU A 192 -1.94 -18.88 -19.31
CA LEU A 192 -1.47 -18.93 -17.92
C LEU A 192 -2.15 -20.02 -17.10
N LYS A 193 -3.42 -20.31 -17.38
CA LYS A 193 -4.16 -21.36 -16.68
C LYS A 193 -3.47 -22.72 -16.83
N ASP A 194 -3.06 -23.07 -18.03
CA ASP A 194 -2.38 -24.33 -18.29
C ASP A 194 -1.02 -24.40 -17.56
N GLU A 195 -0.26 -23.30 -17.57
CA GLU A 195 1.01 -23.20 -16.84
C GLU A 195 0.81 -23.28 -15.32
N ILE A 196 -0.26 -22.69 -14.79
CA ILE A 196 -0.62 -22.78 -13.37
C ILE A 196 -1.01 -24.20 -12.98
N GLU A 197 -1.82 -24.88 -13.81
CA GLU A 197 -2.21 -26.27 -13.55
C GLU A 197 -1.00 -27.21 -13.60
N ASP A 198 -0.04 -26.97 -14.51
CA ASP A 198 1.21 -27.75 -14.53
C ASP A 198 2.03 -27.54 -13.24
N VAL A 199 2.15 -26.30 -12.74
CA VAL A 199 2.79 -26.05 -11.44
C VAL A 199 2.07 -26.78 -10.31
N LYS A 200 0.73 -26.74 -10.29
CA LYS A 200 -0.07 -27.45 -9.28
C LYS A 200 0.17 -28.96 -9.35
N TRP A 201 0.18 -29.53 -10.54
CA TRP A 201 0.45 -30.94 -10.73
C TRP A 201 1.85 -31.34 -10.24
N ARG A 202 2.87 -30.56 -10.58
CA ARG A 202 4.27 -30.82 -10.19
C ARG A 202 4.57 -30.64 -8.71
N THR A 203 3.90 -29.69 -8.07
CA THR A 203 4.18 -29.32 -6.68
C THR A 203 3.13 -29.79 -5.69
N GLY A 204 1.94 -30.18 -6.16
CA GLY A 204 0.79 -30.48 -5.31
C GLY A 204 0.25 -29.28 -4.55
N CYS A 205 0.58 -28.05 -4.96
CA CYS A 205 0.09 -26.85 -4.29
C CYS A 205 -1.42 -26.65 -4.48
N ALA A 206 -2.08 -26.02 -3.51
CA ALA A 206 -3.52 -25.79 -3.55
C ALA A 206 -3.90 -24.67 -4.53
N ALA A 207 -3.09 -23.62 -4.60
CA ALA A 207 -3.35 -22.47 -5.45
C ALA A 207 -2.05 -21.74 -5.82
N VAL A 208 -2.08 -21.03 -6.94
CA VAL A 208 -1.06 -20.08 -7.36
C VAL A 208 -1.72 -18.71 -7.50
N VAL A 209 -1.22 -17.70 -6.80
CA VAL A 209 -1.81 -16.37 -6.69
C VAL A 209 -0.80 -15.31 -7.12
N TRP A 210 -1.23 -14.40 -8.00
CA TRP A 210 -0.48 -13.23 -8.38
C TRP A 210 -0.87 -12.03 -7.52
N GLN A 211 0.09 -11.47 -6.78
CA GLN A 211 -0.13 -10.33 -5.87
C GLN A 211 0.62 -9.06 -6.32
N MET A 212 1.02 -9.02 -7.58
CA MET A 212 1.68 -7.84 -8.15
C MET A 212 0.70 -7.08 -9.03
N GLU A 213 0.82 -5.75 -9.04
CA GLU A 213 0.08 -4.89 -9.97
C GLU A 213 0.68 -4.89 -11.39
N TRP A 214 1.76 -5.63 -11.60
CA TRP A 214 2.41 -5.76 -12.91
C TRP A 214 1.55 -6.57 -13.86
N ALA A 215 1.81 -6.39 -15.16
CA ALA A 215 1.11 -7.15 -16.19
C ALA A 215 1.26 -8.67 -15.98
N GLU A 216 0.24 -9.42 -16.33
CA GLU A 216 0.20 -10.89 -16.19
C GLU A 216 1.34 -11.61 -16.95
N SER A 217 1.96 -10.94 -17.94
CA SER A 217 3.17 -11.43 -18.61
C SER A 217 4.36 -11.68 -17.66
N HIS A 218 4.44 -10.91 -16.57
CA HIS A 218 5.46 -11.11 -15.54
C HIS A 218 5.18 -12.37 -14.70
N MET A 219 3.91 -12.72 -14.49
CA MET A 219 3.55 -13.98 -13.84
C MET A 219 4.06 -15.18 -14.63
N ARG A 220 3.91 -15.15 -15.96
CA ARG A 220 4.43 -16.21 -16.84
C ARG A 220 5.92 -16.42 -16.64
N ARG A 221 6.69 -15.33 -16.59
CA ARG A 221 8.14 -15.41 -16.31
C ARG A 221 8.43 -16.05 -14.95
N CYS A 222 7.64 -15.73 -13.93
CA CYS A 222 7.80 -16.36 -12.61
C CYS A 222 7.48 -17.85 -12.64
N LEU A 223 6.41 -18.26 -13.34
CA LEU A 223 6.07 -19.68 -13.53
C LEU A 223 7.20 -20.41 -14.26
N THR A 224 7.70 -19.86 -15.36
CA THR A 224 8.84 -20.42 -16.10
C THR A 224 10.08 -20.57 -15.23
N ASN A 225 10.39 -19.57 -14.40
CA ASN A 225 11.52 -19.63 -13.48
C ASN A 225 11.32 -20.71 -12.39
N LEU A 226 10.10 -20.88 -11.91
CA LEU A 226 9.79 -21.95 -10.95
C LEU A 226 9.94 -23.33 -11.57
N HIS A 227 9.49 -23.53 -12.82
CA HIS A 227 9.72 -24.79 -13.55
C HIS A 227 11.21 -25.08 -13.69
N ARG A 228 12.00 -24.08 -14.14
CA ARG A 228 13.46 -24.24 -14.26
C ARG A 228 14.11 -24.59 -12.93
N LEU A 229 13.69 -23.91 -11.84
CA LEU A 229 14.20 -24.20 -10.51
C LEU A 229 13.91 -25.66 -10.11
N LEU A 230 12.70 -26.16 -10.35
CA LEU A 230 12.32 -27.54 -10.07
C LEU A 230 13.07 -28.55 -10.96
N ASP A 231 13.39 -28.17 -12.21
CA ASP A 231 14.12 -29.05 -13.16
C ASP A 231 15.61 -29.15 -12.82
N HIS A 232 16.23 -28.06 -12.39
CA HIS A 232 17.66 -27.99 -12.08
C HIS A 232 18.01 -28.29 -10.63
N ALA A 233 17.02 -28.30 -9.71
CA ALA A 233 17.25 -28.63 -8.31
C ALA A 233 17.74 -30.08 -8.16
N SER A 234 18.60 -30.30 -7.15
CA SER A 234 18.97 -31.67 -6.74
C SER A 234 17.70 -32.47 -6.36
N LYS A 235 17.79 -33.80 -6.34
CA LYS A 235 16.65 -34.62 -5.93
C LYS A 235 16.17 -34.26 -4.52
N GLU A 236 17.10 -34.07 -3.61
CA GLU A 236 16.82 -33.69 -2.20
C GLU A 236 16.18 -32.32 -2.08
N ASP A 237 16.70 -31.31 -2.77
CA ASP A 237 16.12 -29.97 -2.78
C ASP A 237 14.70 -29.95 -3.38
N ARG A 238 14.50 -30.70 -4.46
CA ARG A 238 13.18 -30.83 -5.10
C ARG A 238 12.16 -31.48 -4.15
N GLU A 239 12.52 -32.55 -3.48
CA GLU A 239 11.65 -33.21 -2.49
C GLU A 239 11.31 -32.26 -1.34
N THR A 240 12.30 -31.48 -0.87
CA THR A 240 12.10 -30.45 0.15
C THR A 240 11.15 -29.36 -0.34
N MET A 241 11.35 -28.84 -1.55
CA MET A 241 10.48 -27.81 -2.14
C MET A 241 9.05 -28.33 -2.29
N VAL A 242 8.87 -29.52 -2.88
CA VAL A 242 7.53 -30.12 -3.07
C VAL A 242 6.84 -30.34 -1.71
N THR A 243 7.57 -30.81 -0.69
CA THR A 243 7.01 -31.02 0.65
C THR A 243 6.46 -29.72 1.27
N ILE A 244 7.12 -28.59 1.02
CA ILE A 244 6.68 -27.27 1.53
C ILE A 244 5.50 -26.74 0.73
N LEU A 245 5.53 -26.92 -0.58
CA LEU A 245 4.52 -26.40 -1.48
C LEU A 245 3.23 -27.23 -1.44
N LEU A 246 3.33 -28.50 -1.07
CA LEU A 246 2.20 -29.44 -1.04
C LEU A 246 1.03 -28.90 -0.20
N LYS A 247 -0.13 -28.82 -0.80
CA LYS A 247 -1.40 -28.30 -0.20
C LYS A 247 -1.33 -26.85 0.28
N ASN A 248 -0.25 -26.14 -0.01
CA ASN A 248 -0.09 -24.73 0.36
C ASN A 248 -0.34 -23.82 -0.85
N THR A 249 -0.57 -22.53 -0.59
CA THR A 249 -0.71 -21.52 -1.64
C THR A 249 0.67 -20.97 -2.00
N ILE A 250 0.99 -20.97 -3.28
CA ILE A 250 2.13 -20.24 -3.84
C ILE A 250 1.65 -18.84 -4.18
N ARG A 251 2.36 -17.82 -3.72
CA ARG A 251 2.11 -16.42 -4.05
C ARG A 251 3.32 -15.83 -4.75
N PHE A 252 3.09 -15.09 -5.82
CA PHE A 252 4.11 -14.25 -6.43
C PHE A 252 3.84 -12.80 -6.02
N GLY A 253 4.75 -12.22 -5.25
CA GLY A 253 4.61 -10.89 -4.67
C GLY A 253 5.95 -10.19 -4.50
N ARG A 254 6.04 -9.22 -3.61
CA ARG A 254 7.30 -8.56 -3.26
C ARG A 254 8.00 -9.34 -2.15
N GLY A 255 9.27 -9.67 -2.38
CA GLY A 255 10.08 -10.42 -1.43
C GLY A 255 9.68 -11.91 -1.30
N SER A 256 10.58 -12.71 -0.77
CA SER A 256 10.39 -14.16 -0.60
C SER A 256 10.37 -14.52 0.88
N PHE A 257 9.30 -15.15 1.33
CA PHE A 257 9.10 -15.56 2.74
C PHE A 257 7.97 -16.58 2.87
N ILE A 258 7.89 -17.16 4.04
CA ILE A 258 6.78 -18.01 4.46
C ILE A 258 5.65 -17.12 5.02
N CYS A 259 4.42 -17.38 4.61
CA CYS A 259 3.24 -16.64 5.04
C CYS A 259 2.64 -17.20 6.34
N CYS A 260 1.85 -16.38 7.03
CA CYS A 260 1.18 -16.78 8.28
C CYS A 260 0.17 -17.93 8.11
N ASP A 261 -0.41 -18.09 6.93
CA ASP A 261 -1.30 -19.21 6.57
C ASP A 261 -0.56 -20.48 6.13
N GLY A 262 0.75 -20.48 6.20
CA GLY A 262 1.57 -21.58 5.72
C GLY A 262 1.87 -21.55 4.22
N GLY A 263 1.33 -20.62 3.44
CA GLY A 263 1.71 -20.41 2.05
C GLY A 263 3.16 -19.95 1.88
N VAL A 264 3.64 -19.98 0.65
CA VAL A 264 4.98 -19.50 0.29
C VAL A 264 4.83 -18.33 -0.65
N GLN A 265 5.43 -17.20 -0.31
CA GLN A 265 5.57 -16.10 -1.25
C GLN A 265 6.95 -16.12 -1.88
N PHE A 266 6.96 -16.09 -3.20
CA PHE A 266 8.17 -15.90 -4.01
C PHE A 266 8.22 -14.46 -4.52
N GLY A 267 9.35 -13.81 -4.35
CA GLY A 267 9.57 -12.46 -4.86
C GLY A 267 9.62 -12.46 -6.39
N ALA A 268 8.61 -11.82 -7.01
CA ALA A 268 8.61 -11.65 -8.46
C ALA A 268 9.74 -10.74 -8.95
N ASP A 269 10.31 -9.95 -8.05
CA ASP A 269 11.45 -9.06 -8.20
C ASP A 269 12.80 -9.72 -7.83
N GLN A 270 12.79 -10.99 -7.44
CA GLN A 270 13.95 -11.72 -6.94
C GLN A 270 14.36 -12.88 -7.87
N VAL A 271 15.56 -13.39 -7.62
CA VAL A 271 16.13 -14.51 -8.36
C VAL A 271 15.67 -15.85 -7.78
N PRO A 272 15.59 -16.94 -8.59
CA PRO A 272 15.10 -18.25 -8.15
C PRO A 272 15.87 -18.88 -6.98
N GLU A 273 17.15 -18.57 -6.82
CA GLU A 273 17.99 -19.05 -5.73
C GLU A 273 17.48 -18.57 -4.36
N GLN A 274 16.88 -17.39 -4.29
CA GLN A 274 16.24 -16.89 -3.08
C GLN A 274 14.96 -17.67 -2.75
N TRP A 275 14.24 -18.14 -3.78
CA TRP A 275 13.06 -19.00 -3.60
C TRP A 275 13.46 -20.36 -3.03
N GLN A 276 14.55 -20.95 -3.55
CA GLN A 276 15.09 -22.21 -3.02
C GLN A 276 15.48 -22.08 -1.55
N LYS A 277 16.14 -20.98 -1.17
CA LYS A 277 16.53 -20.72 0.22
C LYS A 277 15.31 -20.69 1.16
N VAL A 278 14.21 -20.02 0.77
CA VAL A 278 12.98 -20.01 1.57
C VAL A 278 12.41 -21.43 1.73
N CYS A 279 12.53 -22.26 0.69
CA CYS A 279 12.07 -23.65 0.74
C CYS A 279 12.99 -24.56 1.56
N SER A 280 14.29 -24.31 1.67
CA SER A 280 15.21 -25.14 2.47
C SER A 280 14.96 -25.08 3.99
N GLU A 281 14.20 -24.10 4.47
CA GLU A 281 13.92 -23.87 5.89
C GLU A 281 12.63 -24.58 6.40
N ALA A 282 12.23 -25.69 5.80
CA ALA A 282 10.95 -26.38 6.07
C ALA A 282 10.73 -26.78 7.54
N ALA A 283 11.77 -27.30 8.20
CA ALA A 283 11.68 -27.74 9.61
C ALA A 283 11.44 -26.54 10.56
N VAL A 284 12.21 -25.46 10.36
CA VAL A 284 12.07 -24.20 11.12
C VAL A 284 10.69 -23.63 10.93
N ARG A 285 10.12 -23.71 9.73
CA ARG A 285 8.79 -23.23 9.41
C ARG A 285 7.67 -23.89 10.22
N ARG A 286 7.70 -25.22 10.35
CA ARG A 286 6.68 -25.94 11.14
C ARG A 286 6.71 -25.46 12.60
N GLN A 287 7.89 -25.28 13.15
CA GLN A 287 8.08 -24.75 14.48
C GLN A 287 7.53 -23.31 14.58
N GLN A 288 7.84 -22.46 13.62
CA GLN A 288 7.36 -21.07 13.61
C GLN A 288 5.83 -20.97 13.48
N LEU A 289 5.17 -21.83 12.70
CA LEU A 289 3.71 -21.87 12.61
C LEU A 289 3.06 -22.30 13.93
N ALA A 290 3.66 -23.27 14.63
CA ALA A 290 3.21 -23.66 15.97
C ALA A 290 3.40 -22.48 16.97
N GLN A 291 4.54 -21.83 16.94
CA GLN A 291 4.80 -20.63 17.76
C GLN A 291 3.86 -19.48 17.45
N LEU A 292 3.46 -19.30 16.18
CA LEU A 292 2.48 -18.26 15.81
C LEU A 292 1.13 -18.50 16.50
N ALA A 293 0.65 -19.74 16.48
CA ALA A 293 -0.61 -20.09 17.11
C ALA A 293 -0.57 -19.85 18.64
N GLU A 294 0.51 -20.28 19.28
CA GLU A 294 0.74 -20.07 20.71
C GLU A 294 0.89 -18.58 21.07
N THR A 295 1.74 -17.86 20.33
CA THR A 295 1.95 -16.42 20.58
C THR A 295 0.68 -15.62 20.35
N LYS A 296 -0.09 -15.97 19.35
CA LYS A 296 -1.40 -15.37 19.08
C LYS A 296 -2.38 -15.60 20.22
N ALA A 297 -2.42 -16.83 20.79
CA ALA A 297 -3.24 -17.15 21.95
C ALA A 297 -2.80 -16.32 23.17
N ASN A 298 -1.51 -16.26 23.43
CA ASN A 298 -0.95 -15.47 24.53
C ASN A 298 -1.31 -13.97 24.42
N VAL A 299 -1.19 -13.38 23.22
CA VAL A 299 -1.59 -11.98 23.00
C VAL A 299 -3.10 -11.82 23.20
N ARG A 300 -3.91 -12.75 22.71
CA ARG A 300 -5.35 -12.74 22.92
C ARG A 300 -5.71 -12.71 24.41
N ASP A 301 -5.07 -13.55 25.21
CA ASP A 301 -5.31 -13.61 26.66
C ASP A 301 -4.87 -12.32 27.35
N LEU A 302 -3.71 -11.75 26.98
CA LEU A 302 -3.24 -10.47 27.49
C LEU A 302 -4.14 -9.30 27.08
N MET A 303 -4.84 -9.42 25.97
CA MET A 303 -5.75 -8.39 25.43
C MET A 303 -7.22 -8.66 25.79
N GLY A 304 -7.50 -9.43 26.85
CA GLY A 304 -8.86 -9.65 27.35
C GLY A 304 -9.77 -10.46 26.44
N GLY A 305 -9.22 -11.35 25.64
CA GLY A 305 -9.98 -12.19 24.72
C GLY A 305 -10.24 -11.55 23.35
N ALA A 306 -9.57 -10.44 23.02
CA ALA A 306 -9.64 -9.82 21.71
C ALA A 306 -9.24 -10.80 20.60
N GLU A 307 -9.89 -10.72 19.45
CA GLU A 307 -9.50 -11.47 18.27
C GLU A 307 -8.25 -10.86 17.64
N ILE A 308 -7.15 -11.60 17.64
CA ILE A 308 -5.90 -11.15 17.03
C ILE A 308 -5.87 -11.52 15.55
N ILE A 309 -5.86 -10.52 14.69
CA ILE A 309 -5.90 -10.69 13.24
C ILE A 309 -4.47 -10.67 12.69
N CYS A 310 -4.10 -11.76 12.03
CA CYS A 310 -2.86 -11.87 11.26
C CYS A 310 -3.24 -12.20 9.81
N PRO A 311 -3.12 -11.25 8.88
CA PRO A 311 -3.40 -11.53 7.47
C PRO A 311 -2.58 -12.73 6.98
N GLY A 312 -3.24 -13.70 6.34
CA GLY A 312 -2.60 -14.95 5.93
C GLY A 312 -1.40 -14.76 5.02
N SER A 313 -1.45 -13.74 4.16
CA SER A 313 -0.36 -13.39 3.24
C SER A 313 0.82 -12.65 3.86
N ARG A 314 0.75 -12.28 5.14
CA ARG A 314 1.84 -11.57 5.82
C ARG A 314 3.00 -12.53 6.14
N GLY A 315 4.23 -12.02 6.15
CA GLY A 315 5.43 -12.82 6.48
C GLY A 315 5.40 -13.35 7.92
N LEU A 316 5.55 -14.65 8.05
CA LEU A 316 5.45 -15.39 9.32
C LEU A 316 6.48 -14.89 10.37
N GLY A 317 7.76 -14.80 9.98
CA GLY A 317 8.83 -14.36 10.90
C GLY A 317 8.63 -12.95 11.43
N GLN A 318 8.26 -12.02 10.54
CA GLN A 318 7.97 -10.64 10.94
C GLN A 318 6.76 -10.55 11.87
N THR A 319 5.70 -11.28 11.57
CA THR A 319 4.49 -11.30 12.40
C THR A 319 4.77 -11.87 13.78
N LEU A 320 5.53 -12.97 13.87
CA LEU A 320 5.97 -13.54 15.15
C LEU A 320 6.74 -12.52 15.99
N GLN A 321 7.72 -11.85 15.39
CA GLN A 321 8.51 -10.83 16.07
C GLN A 321 7.64 -9.68 16.60
N GLN A 322 6.67 -9.23 15.80
CA GLN A 322 5.75 -8.17 16.21
C GLN A 322 4.87 -8.59 17.39
N LEU A 323 4.29 -9.79 17.34
CA LEU A 323 3.48 -10.33 18.43
C LEU A 323 4.29 -10.54 19.70
N GLN A 324 5.50 -11.08 19.61
CA GLN A 324 6.40 -11.27 20.74
C GLN A 324 6.81 -9.94 21.38
N THR A 325 7.11 -8.92 20.55
CA THR A 325 7.43 -7.58 21.04
C THR A 325 6.25 -6.99 21.82
N LEU A 326 5.04 -7.09 21.30
CA LEU A 326 3.83 -6.63 21.98
C LEU A 326 3.59 -7.39 23.27
N THR A 327 3.74 -8.72 23.26
CA THR A 327 3.63 -9.58 24.45
C THR A 327 4.57 -9.13 25.54
N MET A 328 5.85 -8.95 25.23
CA MET A 328 6.85 -8.52 26.21
C MET A 328 6.52 -7.15 26.80
N ARG A 329 6.09 -6.20 25.97
CA ARG A 329 5.72 -4.85 26.41
C ARG A 329 4.53 -4.85 27.37
N ILE A 330 3.47 -5.58 27.05
CA ILE A 330 2.30 -5.68 27.91
C ILE A 330 2.65 -6.39 29.22
N SER A 331 3.40 -7.52 29.15
CA SER A 331 3.74 -8.33 30.32
C SER A 331 4.67 -7.61 31.30
N SER A 332 5.51 -6.70 30.80
CA SER A 332 6.45 -5.92 31.63
C SER A 332 5.80 -4.76 32.39
N ARG A 333 4.52 -4.46 32.17
CA ARG A 333 3.83 -3.33 32.80
C ARG A 333 3.11 -3.72 34.09
N GLU A 334 2.82 -2.69 34.90
CA GLU A 334 2.11 -2.83 36.17
C GLU A 334 0.76 -3.51 36.03
N LEU A 335 0.37 -4.24 37.04
CA LEU A 335 -0.88 -5.03 37.05
C LEU A 335 -2.12 -4.14 36.84
N ALA A 336 -2.10 -2.89 37.33
CA ALA A 336 -3.19 -1.93 37.16
C ALA A 336 -3.47 -1.64 35.67
N ILE A 337 -2.42 -1.35 34.87
CA ILE A 337 -2.53 -1.07 33.43
C ILE A 337 -3.00 -2.34 32.69
N ARG A 338 -2.43 -3.50 33.04
CA ARG A 338 -2.82 -4.79 32.45
C ARG A 338 -4.30 -5.09 32.68
N ARG A 339 -4.84 -4.84 33.88
CA ARG A 339 -6.26 -5.02 34.20
C ARG A 339 -7.17 -4.13 33.32
N ARG A 340 -6.74 -2.89 33.04
CA ARG A 340 -7.49 -1.98 32.15
C ARG A 340 -7.57 -2.56 30.73
N ILE A 341 -6.47 -3.07 30.19
CA ILE A 341 -6.42 -3.70 28.87
C ILE A 341 -7.34 -4.94 28.84
N LEU A 342 -7.24 -5.81 29.86
CA LEU A 342 -8.06 -7.01 29.98
C LEU A 342 -9.57 -6.68 30.01
N ALA A 343 -9.96 -5.62 30.71
CA ALA A 343 -11.36 -5.20 30.80
C ALA A 343 -11.91 -4.63 29.50
N SER A 344 -11.06 -3.97 28.71
CA SER A 344 -11.46 -3.23 27.51
C SER A 344 -11.36 -4.06 26.23
N GLY A 345 -10.60 -5.17 26.22
CA GLY A 345 -10.28 -5.90 25.00
C GLY A 345 -11.35 -6.86 24.48
N LYS A 346 -12.36 -7.19 25.30
CA LYS A 346 -13.37 -8.17 24.95
C LYS A 346 -14.12 -7.82 23.65
N ASP A 347 -14.24 -8.80 22.76
CA ASP A 347 -14.95 -8.69 21.46
C ASP A 347 -14.36 -7.63 20.50
N LEU A 348 -13.12 -7.24 20.69
CA LEU A 348 -12.40 -6.36 19.77
C LEU A 348 -11.62 -7.18 18.75
N MET A 349 -11.46 -6.64 17.55
CA MET A 349 -10.59 -7.18 16.52
C MET A 349 -9.32 -6.33 16.45
N ILE A 350 -8.17 -6.94 16.70
CA ILE A 350 -6.87 -6.24 16.79
C ILE A 350 -5.93 -6.78 15.73
N GLU A 351 -5.45 -5.89 14.89
CA GLU A 351 -4.37 -6.16 13.95
C GLU A 351 -3.07 -5.55 14.49
N VAL A 352 -2.07 -6.42 14.75
CA VAL A 352 -0.76 -5.94 15.17
C VAL A 352 -0.01 -5.40 13.96
N ALA A 353 0.33 -4.12 14.03
CA ALA A 353 0.95 -3.36 12.97
C ALA A 353 2.46 -3.19 13.21
N THR A 354 3.14 -2.58 12.24
CA THR A 354 4.58 -2.31 12.33
C THR A 354 4.88 -1.26 13.40
N ALA A 355 6.17 -1.14 13.78
CA ALA A 355 6.61 -0.16 14.76
C ALA A 355 6.44 1.31 14.29
N TYR A 356 6.21 1.52 13.02
CA TYR A 356 6.06 2.85 12.40
C TYR A 356 4.61 3.28 12.22
N ASP A 357 3.66 2.37 12.47
CA ASP A 357 2.24 2.65 12.42
C ASP A 357 1.77 3.40 13.69
N GLU A 358 0.58 3.96 13.62
CA GLU A 358 -0.06 4.64 14.76
C GLU A 358 -1.29 3.84 15.24
N LEU A 359 -1.67 4.07 16.52
CA LEU A 359 -2.93 3.56 17.05
C LEU A 359 -4.08 4.15 16.25
N ALA A 360 -4.85 3.31 15.58
CA ALA A 360 -5.95 3.74 14.72
C ALA A 360 -7.11 2.73 14.72
N VAL A 361 -8.31 3.23 14.41
CA VAL A 361 -9.47 2.40 14.08
C VAL A 361 -9.55 2.32 12.56
N GLY A 362 -9.46 1.12 12.01
CA GLY A 362 -9.63 0.88 10.58
C GLY A 362 -11.08 1.10 10.11
N GLN A 363 -11.26 1.21 8.81
CA GLN A 363 -12.58 1.38 8.19
C GLN A 363 -13.49 0.15 8.39
N ASP A 364 -12.91 -1.00 8.67
CA ASP A 364 -13.55 -2.26 8.99
C ASP A 364 -13.76 -2.48 10.50
N GLY A 365 -13.45 -1.47 11.31
CA GLY A 365 -13.53 -1.52 12.76
C GLY A 365 -12.37 -2.25 13.44
N ARG A 366 -11.37 -2.76 12.71
CA ARG A 366 -10.17 -3.34 13.32
C ARG A 366 -9.35 -2.26 13.99
N LEU A 367 -8.82 -2.58 15.15
CA LEU A 367 -7.88 -1.72 15.85
C LEU A 367 -6.47 -2.05 15.37
N ARG A 368 -5.80 -1.08 14.77
CA ARG A 368 -4.37 -1.19 14.43
C ARG A 368 -3.54 -0.82 15.63
N VAL A 369 -2.74 -1.76 16.10
CA VAL A 369 -1.90 -1.60 17.28
C VAL A 369 -0.44 -1.80 16.88
N PRO A 370 0.41 -0.76 16.93
CA PRO A 370 1.84 -0.89 16.68
C PRO A 370 2.50 -1.86 17.67
N CYS A 371 3.40 -2.70 17.21
CA CYS A 371 4.08 -3.67 18.07
C CYS A 371 4.93 -3.02 19.17
N ASN A 372 5.37 -1.77 18.97
CA ASN A 372 6.16 -0.98 19.93
C ASN A 372 5.35 0.07 20.71
N VAL A 373 4.02 -0.05 20.72
CA VAL A 373 3.11 0.89 21.38
C VAL A 373 3.48 1.15 22.85
N ASP A 374 3.23 2.38 23.32
CA ASP A 374 3.20 2.62 24.76
C ASP A 374 1.94 1.97 25.36
N VAL A 375 2.14 1.10 26.32
CA VAL A 375 1.07 0.25 26.89
C VAL A 375 0.04 1.09 27.66
N THR A 376 0.45 2.24 28.23
CA THR A 376 -0.47 3.18 28.87
C THR A 376 -1.39 3.86 27.86
N ALA A 377 -0.80 4.29 26.74
CA ALA A 377 -1.55 4.85 25.62
C ALA A 377 -2.50 3.79 24.99
N LEU A 378 -2.04 2.53 24.89
CA LEU A 378 -2.88 1.42 24.43
C LEU A 378 -4.10 1.21 25.33
N ALA A 379 -3.92 1.19 26.67
CA ALA A 379 -5.03 1.02 27.60
C ALA A 379 -6.08 2.14 27.42
N ALA A 380 -5.63 3.39 27.37
CA ALA A 380 -6.52 4.55 27.15
C ALA A 380 -7.23 4.48 25.79
N PHE A 381 -6.52 4.08 24.73
CA PHE A 381 -7.07 3.92 23.39
C PHE A 381 -8.17 2.84 23.33
N LEU A 382 -7.96 1.69 23.97
CA LEU A 382 -8.96 0.63 24.01
C LEU A 382 -10.22 1.05 24.77
N GLU A 383 -10.07 1.79 25.88
CA GLU A 383 -11.20 2.34 26.65
C GLU A 383 -12.01 3.37 25.85
N GLU A 384 -11.32 4.27 25.15
CA GLU A 384 -11.93 5.35 24.39
C GLU A 384 -12.54 4.85 23.06
N LYS A 385 -11.79 4.05 22.30
CA LYS A 385 -12.14 3.67 20.92
C LYS A 385 -12.79 2.29 20.80
N GLY A 386 -12.80 1.47 21.85
CA GLY A 386 -13.33 0.11 21.79
C GLY A 386 -14.80 0.05 21.36
N LYS A 387 -15.65 0.93 21.91
CA LYS A 387 -17.07 1.03 21.50
C LYS A 387 -17.24 1.49 20.05
N LEU A 388 -16.42 2.45 19.63
CA LEU A 388 -16.42 2.93 18.25
C LEU A 388 -16.01 1.80 17.29
N SER A 389 -14.95 1.05 17.62
CA SER A 389 -14.46 -0.10 16.84
C SER A 389 -15.56 -1.13 16.60
N LYS A 390 -16.30 -1.54 17.66
CA LYS A 390 -17.41 -2.50 17.53
C LYS A 390 -18.50 -1.98 16.61
N ARG A 391 -18.92 -0.72 16.78
CA ARG A 391 -19.95 -0.10 15.94
C ARG A 391 -19.51 -0.03 14.48
N VAL A 392 -18.28 0.45 14.21
CA VAL A 392 -17.73 0.52 12.84
C VAL A 392 -17.64 -0.86 12.22
N ASN A 393 -17.28 -1.90 12.98
CA ASN A 393 -17.23 -3.27 12.47
C ASN A 393 -18.63 -3.79 12.08
N GLU A 394 -19.63 -3.52 12.88
CA GLU A 394 -21.00 -3.91 12.58
C GLU A 394 -21.53 -3.18 11.34
N GLU A 395 -21.34 -1.85 11.30
CA GLU A 395 -21.69 -1.03 10.13
C GLU A 395 -20.97 -1.52 8.85
N ALA A 396 -19.69 -1.88 8.94
CA ALA A 396 -18.92 -2.40 7.82
C ALA A 396 -19.45 -3.77 7.33
N ARG A 397 -19.84 -4.66 8.25
CA ARG A 397 -20.44 -5.95 7.90
C ARG A 397 -21.79 -5.80 7.20
N GLU A 398 -22.62 -4.90 7.71
CA GLU A 398 -23.90 -4.58 7.09
C GLU A 398 -23.71 -3.96 5.72
N ALA A 399 -22.81 -2.98 5.60
CA ALA A 399 -22.49 -2.34 4.33
C ALA A 399 -21.99 -3.36 3.29
N LEU A 400 -21.08 -4.25 3.64
CA LEU A 400 -20.61 -5.32 2.75
C LEU A 400 -21.74 -6.24 2.27
N THR A 401 -22.70 -6.55 3.15
CA THR A 401 -23.86 -7.38 2.78
C THR A 401 -24.76 -6.62 1.80
N GLN A 402 -24.98 -5.34 2.04
CA GLN A 402 -25.77 -4.48 1.15
C GLN A 402 -25.07 -4.28 -0.20
N ILE A 403 -23.74 -4.03 -0.19
CA ILE A 403 -22.96 -3.88 -1.42
C ILE A 403 -23.03 -5.14 -2.28
N ARG A 404 -22.90 -6.34 -1.68
CA ARG A 404 -23.01 -7.60 -2.43
C ARG A 404 -24.34 -7.74 -3.13
N ARG A 405 -25.45 -7.46 -2.44
CA ARG A 405 -26.80 -7.48 -3.03
C ARG A 405 -26.96 -6.44 -4.14
N ALA A 406 -26.54 -5.20 -3.87
CA ALA A 406 -26.60 -4.13 -4.87
C ALA A 406 -25.71 -4.43 -6.08
N LYS A 407 -24.52 -5.01 -5.86
CA LYS A 407 -23.64 -5.46 -6.95
C LYS A 407 -24.34 -6.47 -7.85
N ASP A 408 -24.90 -7.56 -7.29
CA ASP A 408 -25.53 -8.63 -8.05
C ASP A 408 -26.72 -8.08 -8.86
N GLN A 409 -27.50 -7.18 -8.27
CA GLN A 409 -28.60 -6.51 -8.93
C GLN A 409 -28.11 -5.59 -10.06
N THR A 410 -27.11 -4.74 -9.82
CA THR A 410 -26.53 -3.82 -10.80
C THR A 410 -25.89 -4.57 -11.97
N VAL A 411 -25.12 -5.63 -11.69
CA VAL A 411 -24.49 -6.49 -12.71
C VAL A 411 -25.57 -7.10 -13.61
N SER A 412 -26.66 -7.62 -13.03
CA SER A 412 -27.78 -8.20 -13.79
C SER A 412 -28.52 -7.15 -14.61
N THR A 413 -28.90 -6.03 -13.99
CA THR A 413 -29.69 -4.96 -14.62
C THR A 413 -28.94 -4.31 -15.79
N LEU A 414 -27.68 -3.99 -15.59
CA LEU A 414 -26.84 -3.32 -16.59
C LEU A 414 -26.14 -4.30 -17.54
N ARG A 415 -26.27 -5.61 -17.30
CA ARG A 415 -25.59 -6.67 -18.05
C ARG A 415 -24.08 -6.45 -18.08
N LEU A 416 -23.48 -6.14 -16.91
CA LEU A 416 -22.04 -6.06 -16.77
C LEU A 416 -21.44 -7.48 -16.79
N SER A 417 -20.16 -7.58 -17.15
CA SER A 417 -19.39 -8.80 -16.95
C SER A 417 -19.14 -9.06 -15.46
N ASP A 418 -18.74 -8.03 -14.73
CA ASP A 418 -18.60 -8.02 -13.27
C ASP A 418 -18.46 -6.57 -12.76
N LEU A 419 -18.53 -6.40 -11.44
CA LEU A 419 -18.33 -5.15 -10.73
C LEU A 419 -17.49 -5.41 -9.49
N ASP A 420 -16.37 -4.72 -9.35
CA ASP A 420 -15.52 -4.79 -8.16
C ASP A 420 -15.04 -3.39 -7.71
N TRP A 421 -14.30 -3.32 -6.62
CA TRP A 421 -13.76 -2.08 -6.07
C TRP A 421 -12.41 -2.31 -5.40
N GLU A 422 -11.66 -1.25 -5.17
CA GLU A 422 -10.40 -1.28 -4.44
C GLU A 422 -10.67 -1.38 -2.92
N ASP A 423 -9.90 -2.21 -2.22
CA ASP A 423 -10.06 -2.47 -0.78
C ASP A 423 -9.85 -1.23 0.10
N CYS A 424 -9.17 -0.21 -0.43
CA CYS A 424 -8.91 1.04 0.27
C CYS A 424 -10.10 2.01 0.28
N LEU A 425 -11.16 1.73 -0.48
CA LEU A 425 -12.32 2.62 -0.62
C LEU A 425 -13.28 2.49 0.57
N PRO A 426 -13.86 3.61 1.04
CA PRO A 426 -14.88 3.58 2.09
C PRO A 426 -16.12 2.81 1.64
N LEU A 427 -16.52 1.77 2.39
CA LEU A 427 -17.61 0.88 1.99
C LEU A 427 -18.96 1.59 1.75
N ARG A 428 -19.26 2.63 2.55
CA ARG A 428 -20.49 3.44 2.34
C ARG A 428 -20.48 4.15 0.99
N GLU A 429 -19.34 4.76 0.64
CA GLU A 429 -19.20 5.46 -0.65
C GLU A 429 -19.25 4.48 -1.83
N VAL A 430 -18.70 3.27 -1.66
CA VAL A 430 -18.84 2.19 -2.64
C VAL A 430 -20.31 1.80 -2.82
N LEU A 431 -21.06 1.64 -1.73
CA LEU A 431 -22.49 1.33 -1.78
C LEU A 431 -23.27 2.42 -2.55
N ASP A 432 -23.02 3.69 -2.21
CA ASP A 432 -23.65 4.83 -2.87
C ASP A 432 -23.29 4.90 -4.37
N ALA A 433 -22.04 4.59 -4.72
CA ALA A 433 -21.58 4.56 -6.10
C ALA A 433 -22.25 3.42 -6.90
N VAL A 434 -22.39 2.22 -6.31
CA VAL A 434 -23.09 1.09 -6.93
C VAL A 434 -24.57 1.42 -7.17
N GLN A 435 -25.25 1.98 -6.16
CA GLN A 435 -26.67 2.35 -6.28
C GLN A 435 -26.91 3.49 -7.29
N ARG A 436 -25.97 4.43 -7.39
CA ARG A 436 -26.01 5.46 -8.44
C ARG A 436 -25.81 4.87 -9.83
N LEU A 437 -24.90 3.90 -9.95
CA LEU A 437 -24.61 3.23 -11.22
C LEU A 437 -25.85 2.46 -11.72
N GLU A 438 -26.59 1.82 -10.84
CA GLU A 438 -27.85 1.15 -11.18
C GLU A 438 -28.89 2.10 -11.78
N LYS A 439 -28.94 3.35 -11.29
CA LYS A 439 -29.86 4.40 -11.72
C LYS A 439 -29.29 5.29 -12.85
N ALA A 440 -28.12 4.95 -13.36
CA ALA A 440 -27.45 5.77 -14.36
C ALA A 440 -28.24 5.86 -15.69
N PRO A 441 -28.13 6.98 -16.43
CA PRO A 441 -28.82 7.17 -17.69
C PRO A 441 -28.47 6.09 -18.72
N GLU A 442 -29.44 5.74 -19.59
CA GLU A 442 -29.25 4.70 -20.61
C GLU A 442 -28.06 4.97 -21.53
N LYS A 443 -27.79 6.24 -21.87
CA LYS A 443 -26.63 6.66 -22.66
C LYS A 443 -25.30 6.21 -22.06
N MET A 444 -25.22 6.09 -20.74
CA MET A 444 -24.05 5.63 -20.02
C MET A 444 -24.03 4.11 -19.91
N THR A 445 -25.15 3.52 -19.51
CA THR A 445 -25.25 2.08 -19.21
C THR A 445 -25.06 1.21 -20.46
N VAL A 446 -25.52 1.67 -21.63
CA VAL A 446 -25.26 0.97 -22.90
C VAL A 446 -23.78 0.80 -23.19
N ASN A 447 -22.95 1.78 -22.82
CA ASN A 447 -21.50 1.71 -23.02
C ASN A 447 -20.79 0.77 -22.05
N LEU A 448 -21.42 0.38 -20.96
CA LEU A 448 -20.87 -0.52 -19.94
C LEU A 448 -21.26 -1.99 -20.16
N ARG A 449 -22.24 -2.28 -21.00
CA ARG A 449 -22.72 -3.66 -21.24
C ARG A 449 -21.58 -4.59 -21.63
N GLY A 450 -21.48 -5.72 -20.93
CA GLY A 450 -20.46 -6.75 -21.15
C GLY A 450 -19.07 -6.39 -20.64
N LEU A 451 -18.90 -5.24 -19.99
CA LEU A 451 -17.62 -4.81 -19.46
C LEU A 451 -17.54 -5.06 -17.95
N HIS A 452 -16.32 -5.21 -17.46
CA HIS A 452 -16.03 -5.26 -16.04
C HIS A 452 -15.74 -3.84 -15.53
N VAL A 453 -16.53 -3.40 -14.58
CA VAL A 453 -16.36 -2.09 -13.93
C VAL A 453 -15.64 -2.26 -12.60
N ARG A 454 -14.67 -1.39 -12.32
CA ARG A 454 -13.96 -1.36 -11.05
C ARG A 454 -13.96 0.06 -10.47
N PHE A 455 -14.54 0.23 -9.29
CA PHE A 455 -14.37 1.49 -8.58
C PHE A 455 -12.98 1.61 -7.99
N SER A 456 -12.37 2.78 -8.17
CA SER A 456 -11.01 3.06 -7.72
C SER A 456 -10.89 4.44 -7.08
N ALA A 457 -9.83 4.63 -6.29
CA ALA A 457 -9.45 5.92 -5.76
C ALA A 457 -8.93 6.89 -6.84
N ASN A 458 -8.69 6.40 -8.06
CA ASN A 458 -8.25 7.23 -9.17
C ASN A 458 -9.41 8.14 -9.62
N PRO A 459 -9.21 9.47 -9.73
CA PRO A 459 -10.25 10.42 -10.06
C PRO A 459 -10.70 10.41 -11.53
N THR A 460 -10.18 9.50 -12.37
CA THR A 460 -10.49 9.47 -13.81
C THR A 460 -10.99 8.12 -14.27
N VAL A 461 -11.90 8.15 -15.27
CA VAL A 461 -12.32 6.94 -15.99
C VAL A 461 -11.22 6.53 -16.96
N HIS A 462 -10.67 5.32 -16.78
CA HIS A 462 -9.65 4.78 -17.66
C HIS A 462 -9.77 3.26 -17.81
N VAL A 463 -9.19 2.73 -18.89
CA VAL A 463 -9.12 1.29 -19.12
C VAL A 463 -7.80 0.74 -18.54
N ARG A 464 -7.90 -0.22 -17.66
CA ARG A 464 -6.77 -0.94 -17.09
C ARG A 464 -6.16 -1.90 -18.12
N ASN A 465 -4.97 -2.42 -17.81
CA ASN A 465 -4.30 -3.40 -18.67
C ASN A 465 -5.06 -4.73 -18.79
N ASP A 466 -5.88 -5.07 -17.79
CA ASP A 466 -6.72 -6.25 -17.78
C ASP A 466 -8.08 -6.05 -18.49
N GLY A 467 -8.29 -4.91 -19.13
CA GLY A 467 -9.52 -4.55 -19.83
C GLY A 467 -10.63 -4.01 -18.94
N LYS A 468 -10.46 -3.99 -17.61
CA LYS A 468 -11.46 -3.43 -16.70
C LYS A 468 -11.56 -1.92 -16.86
N ILE A 469 -12.76 -1.39 -16.78
CA ILE A 469 -12.99 0.06 -16.72
C ILE A 469 -12.91 0.50 -15.27
N SER A 470 -11.87 1.28 -14.97
CA SER A 470 -11.72 1.94 -13.67
C SER A 470 -12.53 3.22 -13.64
N MET A 471 -13.40 3.38 -12.63
CA MET A 471 -14.25 4.54 -12.42
C MET A 471 -14.04 5.12 -11.03
N PRO A 472 -14.02 6.46 -10.88
CA PRO A 472 -14.00 7.09 -9.56
C PRO A 472 -15.34 6.88 -8.84
N LEU A 473 -15.35 7.01 -7.51
CA LEU A 473 -16.59 6.92 -6.73
C LEU A 473 -17.53 8.10 -7.03
N ASP A 474 -16.98 9.28 -7.31
CA ASP A 474 -17.71 10.53 -7.57
C ASP A 474 -18.05 10.76 -9.07
N TRP A 475 -18.07 9.68 -9.87
CA TRP A 475 -18.45 9.79 -11.28
C TRP A 475 -19.83 10.44 -11.44
N SER A 476 -19.97 11.40 -12.31
CA SER A 476 -21.21 12.11 -12.62
C SER A 476 -21.18 12.62 -14.08
#